data_614def5f12084b544f78676caae8d6e4
#
_entry.id   614def5f12084b544f78676caae8d6e4
#
_cell.length_a   1.000
_cell.length_b   1.000
_cell.length_c   1.000
_cell.angle_alpha   90.00
_cell.angle_beta   90.00
_cell.angle_gamma   90.00
#
_symmetry.space_group_name_H-M   'P 1'
#
loop_
_entity.id
_entity.type
_entity.pdbx_description
1 polymer ?
#
loop_
_entity_poly.entity_id
_entity_poly.type
_entity_poly.pdbx_seq_one_letter_code
_entity_poly.pdbx_strand_id
1 'polypeptide(L)'
;MSTEIHPTAIIEPGAELEAGVTVGAYAYIGARVKIRKGTEVMHHATVDGFTSMGKDNEVHPYAYVGGKTQDLKFQGGSPGLRVGSGNVFREFTTIHCATSEGTETIVGDNNLILAYSLSLIHI
;
A
#
# COMPACT_ATOMS: atom_id res chain seq x y z
N MET A 1 -5.67 -20.18 -4.07
CA MET A 1 -5.74 -19.15 -5.12
C MET A 1 -4.34 -18.67 -5.44
N SER A 2 -4.07 -18.45 -6.70
CA SER A 2 -2.76 -17.97 -7.15
C SER A 2 -2.74 -16.44 -7.18
N THR A 3 -1.55 -15.89 -7.08
CA THR A 3 -1.33 -14.47 -7.28
C THR A 3 -1.43 -14.15 -8.77
N GLU A 4 -2.19 -13.12 -9.12
CA GLU A 4 -2.35 -12.71 -10.51
C GLU A 4 -1.75 -11.32 -10.69
N ILE A 5 -0.69 -11.25 -11.48
CA ILE A 5 0.03 -10.00 -11.73
C ILE A 5 -0.01 -9.72 -13.23
N HIS A 6 -0.55 -8.56 -13.59
CA HIS A 6 -0.59 -8.17 -15.00
C HIS A 6 0.85 -8.00 -15.51
N PRO A 7 1.15 -8.40 -16.76
CA PRO A 7 2.52 -8.32 -17.29
C PRO A 7 3.14 -6.92 -17.29
N THR A 8 2.31 -5.87 -17.33
CA THR A 8 2.82 -4.50 -17.32
C THR A 8 3.01 -3.92 -15.94
N ALA A 9 2.58 -4.63 -14.88
CA ALA A 9 2.79 -4.17 -13.52
C ALA A 9 4.26 -4.26 -13.15
N ILE A 10 4.71 -3.34 -12.30
CA ILE A 10 6.09 -3.34 -11.82
C ILE A 10 6.08 -3.75 -10.35
N ILE A 11 6.66 -4.90 -10.07
CA ILE A 11 6.85 -5.40 -8.73
C ILE A 11 8.34 -5.38 -8.45
N GLU A 12 8.78 -4.49 -7.56
CA GLU A 12 10.20 -4.39 -7.26
C GLU A 12 10.68 -5.63 -6.52
N PRO A 13 11.95 -6.04 -6.75
CA PRO A 13 12.52 -7.16 -6.00
C PRO A 13 12.47 -6.88 -4.50
N GLY A 14 12.03 -7.86 -3.73
CA GLY A 14 11.88 -7.72 -2.29
C GLY A 14 10.44 -7.57 -1.83
N ALA A 15 9.53 -7.18 -2.71
CA ALA A 15 8.11 -7.11 -2.36
C ALA A 15 7.58 -8.52 -2.05
N GLU A 16 6.72 -8.60 -1.05
CA GLU A 16 6.13 -9.86 -0.62
C GLU A 16 4.62 -9.82 -0.83
N LEU A 17 4.13 -10.65 -1.74
CA LEU A 17 2.72 -10.75 -2.07
C LEU A 17 2.25 -12.16 -1.76
N GLU A 18 1.26 -12.28 -0.87
CA GLU A 18 0.68 -13.58 -0.56
C GLU A 18 -0.18 -14.09 -1.73
N ALA A 19 -0.48 -15.38 -1.71
CA ALA A 19 -1.37 -15.97 -2.70
C ALA A 19 -2.73 -15.26 -2.70
N GLY A 20 -3.33 -15.12 -3.88
CA GLY A 20 -4.63 -14.47 -4.00
C GLY A 20 -4.58 -12.95 -4.11
N VAL A 21 -3.39 -12.37 -4.09
CA VAL A 21 -3.22 -10.94 -4.37
C VAL A 21 -3.31 -10.73 -5.89
N THR A 22 -4.06 -9.71 -6.32
CA THR A 22 -4.13 -9.36 -7.73
C THR A 22 -3.53 -7.99 -7.96
N VAL A 23 -2.76 -7.83 -9.04
CA VAL A 23 -2.11 -6.57 -9.38
C VAL A 23 -2.43 -6.24 -10.83
N GLY A 24 -3.05 -5.10 -11.05
CA GLY A 24 -3.52 -4.67 -12.37
C GLY A 24 -2.44 -4.04 -13.24
N ALA A 25 -2.84 -3.68 -14.46
CA ALA A 25 -1.94 -3.10 -15.45
C ALA A 25 -1.32 -1.80 -14.95
N TYR A 26 -0.03 -1.63 -15.18
CA TYR A 26 0.72 -0.42 -14.85
C TYR A 26 0.70 -0.06 -13.37
N ALA A 27 0.34 -0.99 -12.49
CA ALA A 27 0.46 -0.78 -11.06
C ALA A 27 1.93 -0.89 -10.65
N TYR A 28 2.28 -0.24 -9.55
CA TYR A 28 3.64 -0.27 -9.02
C TYR A 28 3.61 -0.73 -7.56
N ILE A 29 4.41 -1.74 -7.26
CA ILE A 29 4.58 -2.24 -5.89
C ILE A 29 6.06 -2.09 -5.53
N GLY A 30 6.33 -1.32 -4.48
CA GLY A 30 7.70 -1.06 -4.04
C GLY A 30 8.36 -2.25 -3.35
N ALA A 31 9.67 -2.19 -3.22
CA ALA A 31 10.49 -3.32 -2.75
C ALA A 31 10.24 -3.71 -1.29
N ARG A 32 9.71 -2.80 -0.48
CA ARG A 32 9.53 -3.04 0.95
C ARG A 32 8.07 -3.18 1.34
N VAL A 33 7.24 -3.51 0.38
CA VAL A 33 5.80 -3.66 0.57
C VAL A 33 5.49 -5.13 0.84
N LYS A 34 4.61 -5.36 1.83
CA LYS A 34 4.09 -6.68 2.14
C LYS A 34 2.58 -6.62 2.05
N ILE A 35 1.99 -7.48 1.23
CA ILE A 35 0.54 -7.48 1.00
C ILE A 35 0.00 -8.87 1.23
N ARG A 36 -1.02 -8.96 2.09
CA ARG A 36 -1.64 -10.22 2.43
C ARG A 36 -2.75 -10.60 1.45
N LYS A 37 -3.18 -11.84 1.56
CA LYS A 37 -4.08 -12.48 0.59
C LYS A 37 -5.37 -11.69 0.38
N GLY A 38 -5.92 -11.83 -0.81
CA GLY A 38 -7.21 -11.25 -1.17
C GLY A 38 -7.16 -9.77 -1.50
N THR A 39 -6.04 -9.10 -1.31
CA THR A 39 -5.93 -7.68 -1.63
C THR A 39 -5.81 -7.50 -3.14
N GLU A 40 -6.54 -6.51 -3.64
CA GLU A 40 -6.53 -6.17 -5.05
C GLU A 40 -5.91 -4.79 -5.23
N VAL A 41 -4.83 -4.73 -6.01
CA VAL A 41 -4.21 -3.47 -6.42
C VAL A 41 -4.57 -3.27 -7.89
N MET A 42 -5.41 -2.28 -8.16
CA MET A 42 -5.97 -2.07 -9.50
C MET A 42 -4.97 -1.34 -10.39
N HIS A 43 -5.32 -1.20 -11.67
CA HIS A 43 -4.43 -0.59 -12.65
C HIS A 43 -4.02 0.82 -12.24
N HIS A 44 -2.78 1.19 -12.54
CA HIS A 44 -2.21 2.52 -12.27
C HIS A 44 -2.17 2.91 -10.80
N ALA A 45 -2.41 1.97 -9.87
CA ALA A 45 -2.27 2.25 -8.45
C ALA A 45 -0.83 2.03 -8.02
N THR A 46 -0.43 2.69 -6.93
CA THR A 46 0.91 2.57 -6.38
C THR A 46 0.83 2.20 -4.91
N VAL A 47 1.57 1.17 -4.52
CA VAL A 47 1.80 0.84 -3.10
C VAL A 47 3.31 0.83 -2.91
N ASP A 48 3.83 1.71 -2.08
CA ASP A 48 5.26 1.91 -1.95
C ASP A 48 5.65 2.13 -0.49
N GLY A 49 6.92 2.42 -0.25
CA GLY A 49 7.46 2.67 1.07
C GLY A 49 7.49 1.41 1.93
N PHE A 50 7.72 1.60 3.23
CA PHE A 50 7.65 0.52 4.20
C PHE A 50 6.20 0.30 4.60
N THR A 51 5.46 -0.39 3.76
CA THR A 51 4.02 -0.60 3.93
C THR A 51 3.72 -2.06 4.19
N SER A 52 3.00 -2.34 5.27
CA SER A 52 2.44 -3.65 5.54
C SER A 52 0.94 -3.57 5.40
N MET A 53 0.37 -4.33 4.48
CA MET A 53 -1.05 -4.29 4.16
C MET A 53 -1.70 -5.62 4.50
N GLY A 54 -2.82 -5.58 5.20
CA GLY A 54 -3.56 -6.79 5.59
C GLY A 54 -4.30 -7.41 4.42
N LYS A 55 -5.36 -8.17 4.76
CA LYS A 55 -6.13 -8.97 3.80
C LYS A 55 -7.28 -8.17 3.19
N ASP A 56 -7.67 -8.57 1.99
CA ASP A 56 -8.94 -8.14 1.38
C ASP A 56 -9.09 -6.61 1.27
N ASN A 57 -8.00 -5.91 1.03
CA ASN A 57 -8.04 -4.49 0.76
C ASN A 57 -8.21 -4.25 -0.75
N GLU A 58 -8.76 -3.09 -1.11
CA GLU A 58 -8.86 -2.66 -2.50
C GLU A 58 -8.12 -1.34 -2.67
N VAL A 59 -7.17 -1.30 -3.57
CA VAL A 59 -6.46 -0.08 -3.94
C VAL A 59 -6.89 0.28 -5.35
N HIS A 60 -7.72 1.30 -5.46
CA HIS A 60 -8.35 1.69 -6.73
C HIS A 60 -7.38 2.44 -7.64
N PRO A 61 -7.73 2.61 -8.93
CA PRO A 61 -6.82 3.25 -9.89
C PRO A 61 -6.38 4.63 -9.43
N TYR A 62 -5.09 4.92 -9.61
CA TYR A 62 -4.47 6.20 -9.28
C TYR A 62 -4.43 6.52 -7.77
N ALA A 63 -4.71 5.56 -6.91
CA ALA A 63 -4.45 5.73 -5.48
C ALA A 63 -2.95 5.56 -5.22
N TYR A 64 -2.44 6.28 -4.24
CA TYR A 64 -1.03 6.20 -3.85
C TYR A 64 -0.97 5.88 -2.36
N VAL A 65 -0.64 4.65 -2.03
CA VAL A 65 -0.60 4.17 -0.65
C VAL A 65 0.85 3.96 -0.24
N GLY A 66 1.26 4.57 0.85
CA GLY A 66 2.61 4.41 1.36
C GLY A 66 3.59 5.37 0.71
N GLY A 67 3.17 6.61 0.45
CA GLY A 67 4.06 7.61 -0.12
C GLY A 67 5.37 7.71 0.66
N LYS A 68 6.45 7.93 -0.07
CA LYS A 68 7.79 7.96 0.53
C LYS A 68 7.90 9.08 1.57
N THR A 69 8.52 8.75 2.69
CA THR A 69 8.92 9.79 3.62
C THR A 69 9.93 10.70 2.95
N GLN A 70 9.83 11.99 3.25
CA GLN A 70 10.81 12.98 2.79
C GLN A 70 12.03 13.05 3.70
N ASP A 71 12.02 12.31 4.78
CA ASP A 71 13.12 12.29 5.74
C ASP A 71 14.24 11.38 5.24
N LEU A 72 15.34 11.99 4.82
CA LEU A 72 16.50 11.26 4.34
C LEU A 72 17.18 10.45 5.44
N LYS A 73 16.84 10.68 6.68
CA LYS A 73 17.38 9.93 7.81
C LYS A 73 16.64 8.63 8.08
N PHE A 74 15.56 8.37 7.35
CA PHE A 74 14.80 7.14 7.55
C PHE A 74 15.67 5.94 7.17
N GLN A 75 15.93 5.09 8.14
CA GLN A 75 16.86 3.96 7.98
C GLN A 75 16.15 2.62 7.78
N GLY A 76 14.85 2.62 7.74
CA GLY A 76 14.10 1.37 7.60
C GLY A 76 13.79 0.76 8.97
N GLY A 77 13.61 -0.55 9.00
CA GLY A 77 13.22 -1.29 10.19
C GLY A 77 11.74 -1.57 10.22
N SER A 78 10.99 -0.88 11.08
CA SER A 78 9.53 -1.07 11.16
C SER A 78 8.84 -0.42 9.98
N PRO A 79 7.68 -0.96 9.54
CA PRO A 79 6.90 -0.28 8.52
C PRO A 79 6.53 1.14 8.91
N GLY A 80 6.62 2.07 7.96
CA GLY A 80 6.15 3.44 8.15
C GLY A 80 4.65 3.57 7.97
N LEU A 81 4.02 2.57 7.36
CA LEU A 81 2.58 2.51 7.18
C LEU A 81 2.10 1.10 7.44
N ARG A 82 1.11 0.98 8.30
CA ARG A 82 0.46 -0.30 8.59
C ARG A 82 -1.01 -0.20 8.23
N VAL A 83 -1.44 -1.02 7.31
CA VAL A 83 -2.83 -1.06 6.84
C VAL A 83 -3.45 -2.37 7.30
N GLY A 84 -4.60 -2.30 7.96
CA GLY A 84 -5.36 -3.47 8.36
C GLY A 84 -6.03 -4.14 7.18
N SER A 85 -7.20 -4.72 7.41
CA SER A 85 -7.90 -5.52 6.41
C SER A 85 -9.23 -4.89 6.02
N GLY A 86 -9.68 -5.17 4.80
CA GLY A 86 -11.00 -4.76 4.34
C GLY A 86 -11.13 -3.28 4.01
N ASN A 87 -10.04 -2.58 3.80
CA ASN A 87 -10.08 -1.16 3.47
C ASN A 87 -10.22 -0.94 1.97
N VAL A 88 -10.88 0.15 1.60
CA VAL A 88 -11.03 0.57 0.21
C VAL A 88 -10.40 1.95 0.06
N PHE A 89 -9.35 2.02 -0.76
CA PHE A 89 -8.70 3.28 -1.11
C PHE A 89 -9.18 3.68 -2.49
N ARG A 90 -10.06 4.69 -2.55
CA ARG A 90 -10.62 5.12 -3.81
C ARG A 90 -9.61 5.91 -4.64
N GLU A 91 -9.99 6.20 -5.86
CA GLU A 91 -9.13 6.91 -6.82
C GLU A 91 -8.62 8.23 -6.25
N PHE A 92 -7.35 8.53 -6.51
CA PHE A 92 -6.67 9.77 -6.11
C PHE A 92 -6.54 9.93 -4.59
N THR A 93 -6.69 8.85 -3.83
CA THR A 93 -6.37 8.85 -2.40
C THR A 93 -4.86 8.81 -2.23
N THR A 94 -4.34 9.58 -1.26
CA THR A 94 -2.92 9.57 -0.92
C THR A 94 -2.75 9.30 0.56
N ILE A 95 -2.02 8.23 0.90
CA ILE A 95 -1.69 7.88 2.28
C ILE A 95 -0.16 7.83 2.37
N HIS A 96 0.42 8.57 3.29
CA HIS A 96 1.86 8.65 3.46
C HIS A 96 2.35 7.78 4.61
N CYS A 97 3.57 7.26 4.48
CA CYS A 97 4.28 6.65 5.60
C CYS A 97 4.64 7.71 6.63
N ALA A 98 4.74 7.29 7.89
CA ALA A 98 5.28 8.16 8.93
C ALA A 98 6.74 8.47 8.64
N THR A 99 7.18 9.66 9.04
CA THR A 99 8.53 10.14 8.74
C THR A 99 9.51 9.98 9.89
N SER A 100 9.03 9.74 11.10
CA SER A 100 9.89 9.63 12.28
C SER A 100 10.12 8.18 12.65
N GLU A 101 11.35 7.86 13.03
CA GLU A 101 11.69 6.53 13.52
C GLU A 101 10.83 6.17 14.72
N GLY A 102 10.37 4.94 14.78
CA GLY A 102 9.54 4.45 15.88
C GLY A 102 8.08 4.87 15.79
N THR A 103 7.70 5.65 14.78
CA THR A 103 6.30 6.01 14.54
C THR A 103 5.82 5.38 13.24
N GLU A 104 4.52 5.23 13.13
CA GLU A 104 3.91 4.72 11.89
C GLU A 104 2.53 5.31 11.69
N THR A 105 2.14 5.45 10.44
CA THR A 105 0.76 5.76 10.09
C THR A 105 -0.03 4.47 10.14
N ILE A 106 -1.18 4.48 10.79
CA ILE A 106 -2.00 3.27 10.92
C ILE A 106 -3.36 3.51 10.31
N VAL A 107 -3.73 2.64 9.38
CA VAL A 107 -5.09 2.55 8.84
C VAL A 107 -5.66 1.25 9.39
N GLY A 108 -6.72 1.34 10.17
CA GLY A 108 -7.36 0.17 10.76
C GLY A 108 -8.10 -0.67 9.74
N ASP A 109 -9.19 -1.31 10.15
CA ASP A 109 -9.94 -2.22 9.30
C ASP A 109 -11.20 -1.56 8.76
N ASN A 110 -11.65 -2.01 7.58
CA ASN A 110 -12.96 -1.69 7.01
C ASN A 110 -13.20 -0.19 6.82
N ASN A 111 -12.18 0.56 6.44
CA ASN A 111 -12.32 1.98 6.12
C ASN A 111 -12.60 2.18 4.64
N LEU A 112 -13.39 3.20 4.33
CA LEU A 112 -13.57 3.68 2.97
C LEU A 112 -12.91 5.06 2.89
N ILE A 113 -11.84 5.16 2.11
CA ILE A 113 -11.07 6.38 1.98
C ILE A 113 -11.35 6.96 0.61
N LEU A 114 -11.99 8.11 0.59
CA LEU A 114 -12.48 8.73 -0.63
C LEU A 114 -11.39 9.55 -1.32
N ALA A 115 -11.65 9.91 -2.57
CA ALA A 115 -10.73 10.68 -3.40
C ALA A 115 -10.27 11.96 -2.70
N TYR A 116 -9.01 12.34 -2.95
CA TYR A 116 -8.35 13.52 -2.40
C TYR A 116 -8.15 13.50 -0.89
N SER A 117 -8.40 12.36 -0.25
CA SER A 117 -8.07 12.22 1.17
C SER A 117 -6.56 12.15 1.36
N LEU A 118 -6.07 12.84 2.37
CA LEU A 118 -4.68 12.79 2.76
C LEU A 118 -4.64 12.44 4.24
N SER A 119 -3.94 11.38 4.59
CA SER A 119 -3.85 10.96 5.99
C SER A 119 -2.38 10.77 6.36
N LEU A 120 -1.99 11.40 7.47
CA LEU A 120 -0.66 11.26 8.07
C LEU A 120 -0.76 10.72 9.49
N ILE A 121 -1.96 10.36 9.92
CA ILE A 121 -2.22 9.95 11.30
C ILE A 121 -3.02 8.65 11.30
N HIS A 122 -3.40 8.22 12.50
CA HIS A 122 -4.21 7.02 12.65
C HIS A 122 -5.63 7.24 12.13
N ILE A 123 -6.14 6.23 11.43
CA ILE A 123 -7.51 6.22 10.92
C ILE A 123 -8.19 4.96 11.39
#